data_6b502aacc988f47de8babd6ce496e8af
#
_entry.id   6b502aacc988f47de8babd6ce496e8af
#
_cell.length_a   1.000
_cell.length_b   1.000
_cell.length_c   1.000
_cell.angle_alpha   90.00
_cell.angle_beta   90.00
_cell.angle_gamma   90.00
#
_symmetry.space_group_name_H-M   'P 1'
#
loop_
_entity.id
_entity.type
_entity.pdbx_description
1 polymer ?
#
loop_
_entity_poly.entity_id
_entity_poly.type
_entity_poly.pdbx_seq_one_letter_code
_entity_poly.pdbx_strand_id
1 'polypeptide(L)'
;VEFDTDLTADDLKEVVEIYKEEYKKHAGVDFPQDPKVQMMEAIKAVFRSWNNDRAITYRRLNDIPGSWGTAVNVQEMVYGNRGETSGTGVAFTRNPATGEKKLYGEYLMNAQGEDVVAGIRTPQTIDTLKEVMPDCYDQFVKINKILEDHYKDMQDMEFTIEDGKL
;
A
#
# COMPACT_ATOMS: atom_id res chain seq x y z
N VAL A 1 7.73 -17.07 17.39
CA VAL A 1 6.89 -16.59 16.30
C VAL A 1 7.66 -16.79 15.01
N GLU A 2 7.10 -17.51 14.05
CA GLU A 2 7.75 -17.79 12.77
C GLU A 2 7.38 -16.73 11.73
N PHE A 3 6.13 -16.29 11.77
CA PHE A 3 5.61 -15.26 10.85
C PHE A 3 4.93 -14.12 11.63
N ASP A 4 4.89 -12.94 11.05
CA ASP A 4 4.20 -11.77 11.64
C ASP A 4 2.70 -12.04 11.85
N THR A 5 2.11 -12.89 11.03
CA THR A 5 0.70 -13.33 11.15
C THR A 5 0.42 -14.20 12.37
N ASP A 6 1.46 -14.71 13.05
CA ASP A 6 1.31 -15.50 14.29
C ASP A 6 1.15 -14.61 15.52
N LEU A 7 1.45 -13.30 15.40
CA LEU A 7 1.34 -12.34 16.49
C LEU A 7 -0.13 -12.06 16.83
N THR A 8 -0.45 -12.16 18.10
CA THR A 8 -1.76 -11.77 18.61
C THR A 8 -1.85 -10.24 18.79
N ALA A 9 -3.07 -9.73 18.99
CA ALA A 9 -3.27 -8.32 19.28
C ALA A 9 -2.54 -7.87 20.56
N ASP A 10 -2.38 -8.76 21.55
CA ASP A 10 -1.66 -8.43 22.79
C ASP A 10 -0.15 -8.42 22.58
N ASP A 11 0.39 -9.35 21.76
CA ASP A 11 1.80 -9.30 21.35
C ASP A 11 2.11 -8.00 20.60
N LEU A 12 1.23 -7.57 19.69
CA LEU A 12 1.40 -6.31 18.96
C LEU A 12 1.37 -5.06 19.87
N LYS A 13 0.56 -5.07 20.93
CA LYS A 13 0.61 -3.99 21.94
C LYS A 13 1.96 -3.93 22.65
N GLU A 14 2.51 -5.08 23.01
CA GLU A 14 3.84 -5.14 23.63
C GLU A 14 4.92 -4.63 22.66
N VAL A 15 4.87 -5.05 21.40
CA VAL A 15 5.79 -4.57 20.35
C VAL A 15 5.71 -3.05 20.20
N VAL A 16 4.51 -2.47 20.23
CA VAL A 16 4.33 -1.00 20.17
C VAL A 16 5.03 -0.29 21.33
N GLU A 17 4.92 -0.81 22.55
CA GLU A 17 5.61 -0.21 23.71
C GLU A 17 7.14 -0.33 23.58
N ILE A 18 7.65 -1.47 23.12
CA ILE A 18 9.08 -1.66 22.82
C ILE A 18 9.56 -0.62 21.80
N TYR A 19 8.80 -0.40 20.72
CA TYR A 19 9.16 0.59 19.70
C TYR A 19 9.16 2.03 20.24
N LYS A 20 8.22 2.37 21.12
CA LYS A 20 8.23 3.70 21.79
C LYS A 20 9.46 3.90 22.67
N GLU A 21 9.86 2.87 23.40
CA GLU A 21 11.09 2.90 24.20
C GLU A 21 12.34 3.05 23.34
N GLU A 22 12.46 2.28 22.26
CA GLU A 22 13.57 2.39 21.32
C GLU A 22 13.59 3.76 20.63
N TYR A 23 12.44 4.29 20.23
CA TYR A 23 12.35 5.65 19.70
C TYR A 23 12.90 6.67 20.70
N LYS A 24 12.50 6.58 21.97
CA LYS A 24 12.96 7.48 23.04
C LYS A 24 14.48 7.40 23.26
N LYS A 25 15.05 6.19 23.20
CA LYS A 25 16.50 6.00 23.33
C LYS A 25 17.27 6.70 22.20
N HIS A 26 16.78 6.64 20.96
CA HIS A 26 17.46 7.21 19.82
C HIS A 26 17.15 8.69 19.57
N ALA A 27 15.91 9.11 19.77
CA ALA A 27 15.47 10.47 19.54
C ALA A 27 15.64 11.40 20.74
N GLY A 28 15.82 10.85 21.95
CA GLY A 28 15.94 11.61 23.20
C GLY A 28 14.63 12.22 23.70
N VAL A 29 13.52 11.95 23.02
CA VAL A 29 12.17 12.44 23.35
C VAL A 29 11.15 11.32 23.17
N ASP A 30 10.01 11.42 23.84
CA ASP A 30 8.92 10.45 23.67
C ASP A 30 8.32 10.53 22.27
N PHE A 31 7.86 9.38 21.74
CA PHE A 31 7.10 9.36 20.49
C PHE A 31 5.80 10.16 20.66
N PRO A 32 5.50 11.13 19.79
CA PRO A 32 4.32 11.97 19.92
C PRO A 32 3.02 11.16 19.95
N GLN A 33 2.13 11.47 20.89
CA GLN A 33 0.82 10.82 20.97
C GLN A 33 -0.31 11.67 20.36
N ASP A 34 -0.07 12.93 20.03
CA ASP A 34 -1.00 13.77 19.28
C ASP A 34 -0.94 13.42 17.79
N PRO A 35 -2.05 12.94 17.17
CA PRO A 35 -2.08 12.53 15.77
C PRO A 35 -1.74 13.66 14.79
N LYS A 36 -2.03 14.92 15.13
CA LYS A 36 -1.64 16.06 14.28
C LYS A 36 -0.14 16.29 14.31
N VAL A 37 0.49 16.11 15.47
CA VAL A 37 1.95 16.18 15.59
C VAL A 37 2.59 15.03 14.81
N GLN A 38 2.09 13.80 14.93
CA GLN A 38 2.56 12.66 14.17
C GLN A 38 2.47 12.90 12.66
N MET A 39 1.32 13.38 12.18
CA MET A 39 1.11 13.72 10.77
C MET A 39 2.10 14.78 10.29
N MET A 40 2.28 15.85 11.04
CA MET A 40 3.21 16.92 10.65
C MET A 40 4.66 16.46 10.63
N GLU A 41 5.07 15.62 11.57
CA GLU A 41 6.44 15.06 11.55
C GLU A 41 6.64 14.07 10.41
N ALA A 42 5.62 13.28 10.05
CA ALA A 42 5.66 12.41 8.88
C ALA A 42 5.77 13.22 7.57
N ILE A 43 5.00 14.30 7.42
CA ILE A 43 5.08 15.21 6.27
C ILE A 43 6.49 15.81 6.16
N LYS A 44 7.05 16.30 7.26
CA LYS A 44 8.41 16.82 7.31
C LYS A 44 9.45 15.76 6.94
N ALA A 45 9.26 14.52 7.37
CA ALA A 45 10.15 13.41 7.03
C ALA A 45 10.15 13.14 5.53
N VAL A 46 8.99 13.15 4.87
CA VAL A 46 8.89 13.00 3.42
C VAL A 46 9.62 14.14 2.70
N PHE A 47 9.43 15.40 3.10
CA PHE A 47 10.16 16.51 2.49
C PHE A 47 11.67 16.43 2.71
N ARG A 48 12.12 16.01 3.90
CA ARG A 48 13.56 15.80 4.17
C ARG A 48 14.15 14.67 3.33
N SER A 49 13.38 13.63 3.03
CA SER A 49 13.84 12.46 2.27
C SER A 49 14.27 12.81 0.83
N TRP A 50 13.80 13.93 0.28
CA TRP A 50 14.25 14.44 -1.02
C TRP A 50 15.77 14.64 -1.08
N ASN A 51 16.39 14.98 0.04
CA ASN A 51 17.81 15.27 0.15
C ASN A 51 18.63 14.13 0.77
N ASN A 52 18.09 12.93 0.90
CA ASN A 52 18.90 11.78 1.30
C ASN A 52 19.77 11.27 0.13
N ASP A 53 20.85 10.57 0.44
CA ASP A 53 21.84 10.14 -0.55
C ASP A 53 21.25 9.24 -1.65
N ARG A 54 20.30 8.38 -1.29
CA ARG A 54 19.61 7.50 -2.23
C ARG A 54 18.77 8.31 -3.23
N ALA A 55 18.02 9.28 -2.76
CA ALA A 55 17.17 10.13 -3.60
C ALA A 55 18.04 11.03 -4.52
N ILE A 56 19.13 11.59 -4.00
CA ILE A 56 20.08 12.39 -4.78
C ILE A 56 20.72 11.54 -5.89
N THR A 57 21.16 10.33 -5.56
CA THR A 57 21.76 9.42 -6.53
C THR A 57 20.75 9.01 -7.60
N TYR A 58 19.53 8.67 -7.22
CA TYR A 58 18.47 8.32 -8.16
C TYR A 58 18.16 9.47 -9.13
N ARG A 59 18.01 10.69 -8.64
CA ARG A 59 17.80 11.87 -9.49
C ARG A 59 18.92 12.09 -10.50
N ARG A 60 20.16 11.95 -10.03
CA ARG A 60 21.33 12.10 -10.92
C ARG A 60 21.36 11.06 -12.03
N LEU A 61 20.98 9.80 -11.72
CA LEU A 61 20.96 8.71 -12.71
C LEU A 61 19.81 8.81 -13.71
N ASN A 62 18.74 9.54 -13.35
CA ASN A 62 17.54 9.68 -14.17
C ASN A 62 17.33 11.11 -14.70
N ASP A 63 18.35 11.97 -14.64
CA ASP A 63 18.32 13.35 -15.12
C ASP A 63 17.16 14.20 -14.55
N ILE A 64 16.77 13.93 -13.29
CA ILE A 64 15.71 14.65 -12.60
C ILE A 64 16.27 15.91 -11.93
N PRO A 65 15.78 17.12 -12.25
CA PRO A 65 16.26 18.36 -11.66
C PRO A 65 16.05 18.40 -10.13
N GLY A 66 17.12 18.70 -9.39
CA GLY A 66 17.05 18.83 -7.92
C GLY A 66 16.12 19.95 -7.43
N SER A 67 15.81 20.91 -8.30
CA SER A 67 14.92 22.06 -8.02
C SER A 67 13.43 21.71 -8.02
N TRP A 68 13.03 20.52 -8.48
CA TRP A 68 11.60 20.15 -8.52
C TRP A 68 11.00 19.95 -7.13
N GLY A 69 11.75 19.36 -6.22
CA GLY A 69 11.22 18.97 -4.91
C GLY A 69 10.31 17.75 -4.96
N THR A 70 9.62 17.49 -3.85
CA THR A 70 8.64 16.40 -3.72
C THR A 70 7.32 16.93 -3.18
N ALA A 71 6.28 16.10 -3.25
CA ALA A 71 4.96 16.38 -2.71
C ALA A 71 4.56 15.31 -1.70
N VAL A 72 3.55 15.63 -0.90
CA VAL A 72 2.98 14.72 0.10
C VAL A 72 1.47 14.65 -0.09
N ASN A 73 0.94 13.44 -0.18
CA ASN A 73 -0.48 13.16 -0.06
C ASN A 73 -0.78 12.60 1.33
N VAL A 74 -1.81 13.11 1.97
CA VAL A 74 -2.36 12.53 3.20
C VAL A 74 -3.62 11.76 2.81
N GLN A 75 -3.57 10.45 2.97
CA GLN A 75 -4.64 9.55 2.56
C GLN A 75 -5.17 8.80 3.77
N GLU A 76 -6.50 8.65 3.85
CA GLU A 76 -7.13 7.78 4.84
C GLU A 76 -6.63 6.34 4.66
N MET A 77 -6.23 5.72 5.77
CA MET A 77 -5.81 4.32 5.75
C MET A 77 -7.05 3.43 5.76
N VAL A 78 -7.08 2.46 4.86
CA VAL A 78 -8.09 1.40 4.77
C VAL A 78 -7.45 0.05 5.01
N TYR A 79 -8.22 -0.88 5.59
CA TYR A 79 -7.68 -2.13 6.11
C TYR A 79 -8.26 -3.35 5.39
N GLY A 80 -7.44 -4.01 4.58
CA GLY A 80 -7.79 -5.25 3.89
C GLY A 80 -7.86 -6.49 4.79
N ASN A 81 -7.45 -6.37 6.05
CA ASN A 81 -7.40 -7.45 7.03
C ASN A 81 -8.50 -7.36 8.12
N ARG A 82 -9.67 -6.84 7.76
CA ARG A 82 -10.83 -6.75 8.68
C ARG A 82 -11.83 -7.91 8.53
N GLY A 83 -11.35 -9.08 8.11
CA GLY A 83 -12.18 -10.27 7.96
C GLY A 83 -12.52 -10.59 6.51
N GLU A 84 -13.49 -11.50 6.34
CA GLU A 84 -13.81 -12.09 5.03
C GLU A 84 -14.52 -11.14 4.04
N THR A 85 -14.89 -9.94 4.46
CA THR A 85 -15.43 -8.88 3.61
C THR A 85 -14.39 -7.85 3.21
N SER A 86 -13.14 -8.11 3.54
CA SER A 86 -12.00 -7.23 3.28
C SER A 86 -10.90 -7.98 2.55
N GLY A 87 -10.07 -7.25 1.82
CA GLY A 87 -8.97 -7.84 1.05
C GLY A 87 -8.09 -6.77 0.43
N THR A 88 -7.03 -7.21 -0.21
CA THR A 88 -6.11 -6.34 -0.94
C THR A 88 -5.57 -7.05 -2.16
N GLY A 89 -5.10 -6.32 -3.15
CA GLY A 89 -4.54 -6.91 -4.35
C GLY A 89 -3.82 -5.91 -5.24
N VAL A 90 -3.24 -6.49 -6.28
CA VAL A 90 -2.53 -5.77 -7.34
C VAL A 90 -3.08 -6.20 -8.69
N ALA A 91 -3.19 -5.28 -9.62
CA ALA A 91 -3.66 -5.61 -10.96
C ALA A 91 -3.14 -4.65 -12.03
N PHE A 92 -3.09 -5.18 -13.24
CA PHE A 92 -2.79 -4.43 -14.45
C PHE A 92 -4.04 -4.34 -15.33
N THR A 93 -4.22 -3.22 -16.00
CA THR A 93 -5.33 -3.02 -16.94
C THR A 93 -5.27 -3.96 -18.14
N ARG A 94 -4.09 -4.51 -18.42
CA ARG A 94 -3.82 -5.52 -19.45
C ARG A 94 -2.86 -6.58 -18.92
N ASN A 95 -2.83 -7.74 -19.55
CA ASN A 95 -1.78 -8.69 -19.28
C ASN A 95 -0.40 -8.08 -19.64
N PRO A 96 0.50 -7.89 -18.65
CA PRO A 96 1.78 -7.20 -18.90
C PRO A 96 2.74 -7.99 -19.79
N ALA A 97 2.56 -9.30 -19.91
CA ALA A 97 3.41 -10.16 -20.73
C ALA A 97 2.98 -10.21 -22.20
N THR A 98 1.66 -10.11 -22.47
CA THR A 98 1.11 -10.32 -23.82
C THR A 98 0.48 -9.05 -24.41
N GLY A 99 0.13 -8.06 -23.61
CA GLY A 99 -0.62 -6.88 -24.00
C GLY A 99 -2.13 -7.14 -24.22
N GLU A 100 -2.60 -8.36 -23.95
CA GLU A 100 -4.02 -8.71 -24.07
C GLU A 100 -4.87 -7.80 -23.20
N LYS A 101 -5.93 -7.21 -23.79
CA LYS A 101 -6.84 -6.29 -23.09
C LYS A 101 -7.79 -7.07 -22.16
N LYS A 102 -7.23 -7.57 -21.08
CA LYS A 102 -7.93 -8.27 -20.02
C LYS A 102 -7.30 -7.85 -18.67
N LEU A 103 -8.16 -7.54 -17.70
CA LEU A 103 -7.72 -7.28 -16.32
C LEU A 103 -6.87 -8.47 -15.84
N TYR A 104 -5.67 -8.19 -15.41
CA TYR A 104 -4.70 -9.19 -14.98
C TYR A 104 -4.20 -8.82 -13.58
N GLY A 105 -4.32 -9.73 -12.62
CA GLY A 105 -3.89 -9.43 -11.26
C GLY A 105 -4.24 -10.51 -10.27
N GLU A 106 -3.91 -10.22 -9.03
CA GLU A 106 -4.03 -11.13 -7.91
C GLU A 106 -4.55 -10.41 -6.67
N TYR A 107 -5.24 -11.13 -5.81
CA TYR A 107 -5.73 -10.60 -4.54
C TYR A 107 -5.70 -11.65 -3.43
N LEU A 108 -5.72 -11.16 -2.20
CA LEU A 108 -5.90 -11.95 -0.98
C LEU A 108 -7.08 -11.38 -0.18
N MET A 109 -7.93 -12.27 0.31
CA MET A 109 -8.95 -11.93 1.30
C MET A 109 -8.32 -11.85 2.68
N ASN A 110 -8.86 -10.96 3.54
CA ASN A 110 -8.42 -10.77 4.92
C ASN A 110 -6.89 -10.65 5.01
N ALA A 111 -6.32 -9.67 4.28
CA ALA A 111 -4.89 -9.50 4.12
C ALA A 111 -4.50 -8.02 3.99
N GLN A 112 -3.26 -7.73 4.32
CA GLN A 112 -2.60 -6.45 4.07
C GLN A 112 -1.82 -6.49 2.75
N GLY A 113 -1.42 -5.31 2.22
CA GLY A 113 -0.69 -5.22 0.96
C GLY A 113 0.60 -6.04 0.93
N GLU A 114 1.33 -6.07 2.04
CA GLU A 114 2.55 -6.83 2.21
C GLU A 114 2.34 -8.34 2.05
N ASP A 115 1.19 -8.87 2.44
CA ASP A 115 0.88 -10.30 2.36
C ASP A 115 0.82 -10.78 0.90
N VAL A 116 0.40 -9.91 -0.02
CA VAL A 116 0.31 -10.23 -1.47
C VAL A 116 1.69 -10.45 -2.06
N VAL A 117 2.68 -9.65 -1.63
CA VAL A 117 4.05 -9.67 -2.19
C VAL A 117 5.00 -10.56 -1.40
N ALA A 118 4.68 -10.88 -0.15
CA ALA A 118 5.53 -11.69 0.72
C ALA A 118 5.58 -13.19 0.34
N GLY A 119 4.60 -13.67 -0.45
CA GLY A 119 4.55 -15.06 -0.88
C GLY A 119 4.22 -16.09 0.22
N ILE A 120 3.77 -15.64 1.39
CA ILE A 120 3.40 -16.51 2.53
C ILE A 120 2.06 -17.20 2.27
N ARG A 121 1.13 -16.48 1.65
CA ARG A 121 -0.19 -16.97 1.24
C ARG A 121 -0.25 -17.00 -0.28
N THR A 122 -0.95 -17.98 -0.86
CA THR A 122 -1.16 -18.05 -2.31
C THR A 122 -2.28 -17.10 -2.72
N PRO A 123 -2.00 -16.05 -3.50
CA PRO A 123 -3.03 -15.15 -4.00
C PRO A 123 -4.00 -15.84 -4.96
N GLN A 124 -5.20 -15.31 -5.05
CA GLN A 124 -6.20 -15.71 -6.03
C GLN A 124 -6.15 -14.80 -7.25
N THR A 125 -6.50 -15.33 -8.41
CA THR A 125 -6.56 -14.52 -9.63
C THR A 125 -7.71 -13.53 -9.57
N ILE A 126 -7.51 -12.31 -10.09
CA ILE A 126 -8.49 -11.22 -10.03
C ILE A 126 -9.86 -11.59 -10.61
N ASP A 127 -9.92 -12.49 -11.59
CA ASP A 127 -11.17 -12.95 -12.19
C ASP A 127 -12.12 -13.61 -11.17
N THR A 128 -11.58 -14.29 -10.15
CA THR A 128 -12.37 -14.96 -9.11
C THR A 128 -12.99 -13.98 -8.13
N LEU A 129 -12.51 -12.73 -8.06
CA LEU A 129 -13.12 -11.68 -7.23
C LEU A 129 -14.57 -11.41 -7.65
N LYS A 130 -14.93 -11.67 -8.92
CA LYS A 130 -16.30 -11.56 -9.41
C LYS A 130 -17.28 -12.49 -8.68
N GLU A 131 -16.81 -13.65 -8.24
CA GLU A 131 -17.64 -14.63 -7.52
C GLU A 131 -17.74 -14.29 -6.02
N VAL A 132 -16.64 -13.78 -5.45
CA VAL A 132 -16.52 -13.49 -4.02
C VAL A 132 -17.12 -12.12 -3.66
N MET A 133 -16.83 -11.09 -4.46
CA MET A 133 -17.28 -9.70 -4.26
C MET A 133 -17.66 -9.05 -5.59
N PRO A 134 -18.82 -9.40 -6.18
CA PRO A 134 -19.20 -8.94 -7.52
C PRO A 134 -19.26 -7.41 -7.64
N ASP A 135 -19.78 -6.70 -6.63
CA ASP A 135 -19.90 -5.25 -6.67
C ASP A 135 -18.54 -4.55 -6.69
N CYS A 136 -17.58 -5.04 -5.89
CA CYS A 136 -16.20 -4.53 -5.88
C CYS A 136 -15.51 -4.83 -7.23
N TYR A 137 -15.68 -6.03 -7.77
CA TYR A 137 -15.13 -6.39 -9.06
C TYR A 137 -15.67 -5.49 -10.17
N ASP A 138 -16.99 -5.28 -10.24
CA ASP A 138 -17.62 -4.43 -11.25
C ASP A 138 -17.17 -2.96 -11.13
N GLN A 139 -17.02 -2.47 -9.92
CA GLN A 139 -16.46 -1.13 -9.67
C GLN A 139 -15.02 -1.06 -10.15
N PHE A 140 -14.20 -2.05 -9.85
CA PHE A 140 -12.80 -2.10 -10.24
C PHE A 140 -12.63 -2.16 -11.77
N VAL A 141 -13.45 -2.94 -12.48
CA VAL A 141 -13.48 -2.96 -13.95
C VAL A 141 -13.82 -1.58 -14.54
N LYS A 142 -14.74 -0.84 -13.94
CA LYS A 142 -15.05 0.54 -14.37
C LYS A 142 -13.86 1.48 -14.16
N ILE A 143 -13.19 1.41 -13.01
CA ILE A 143 -12.00 2.22 -12.71
C ILE A 143 -10.87 1.89 -13.68
N ASN A 144 -10.62 0.59 -13.93
CA ASN A 144 -9.66 0.11 -14.93
C ASN A 144 -9.88 0.80 -16.29
N LYS A 145 -11.13 0.77 -16.79
CA LYS A 145 -11.46 1.42 -18.05
C LYS A 145 -11.22 2.93 -18.04
N ILE A 146 -11.60 3.61 -16.97
CA ILE A 146 -11.41 5.07 -16.83
C ILE A 146 -9.93 5.42 -16.88
N LEU A 147 -9.10 4.70 -16.14
CA LEU A 147 -7.66 4.97 -16.05
C LEU A 147 -6.96 4.70 -17.38
N GLU A 148 -7.22 3.56 -18.03
CA GLU A 148 -6.61 3.24 -19.32
C GLU A 148 -7.07 4.22 -20.41
N ASP A 149 -8.35 4.59 -20.43
CA ASP A 149 -8.87 5.57 -21.40
C ASP A 149 -8.27 6.97 -21.18
N HIS A 150 -7.98 7.35 -19.94
CA HIS A 150 -7.38 8.64 -19.59
C HIS A 150 -5.90 8.70 -19.95
N TYR A 151 -5.12 7.74 -19.49
CA TYR A 151 -3.66 7.73 -19.68
C TYR A 151 -3.22 7.18 -21.03
N LYS A 152 -4.11 6.52 -21.78
CA LYS A 152 -3.83 5.90 -23.10
C LYS A 152 -2.73 4.84 -23.07
N ASP A 153 -2.51 4.24 -21.91
CA ASP A 153 -1.51 3.22 -21.67
C ASP A 153 -1.95 2.25 -20.59
N MET A 154 -1.31 1.07 -20.51
CA MET A 154 -1.51 0.11 -19.45
C MET A 154 -1.22 0.76 -18.09
N GLN A 155 -2.07 0.45 -17.12
CA GLN A 155 -1.91 0.94 -15.76
C GLN A 155 -1.64 -0.22 -14.81
N ASP A 156 -0.72 0.01 -13.88
CA ASP A 156 -0.49 -0.78 -12.68
C ASP A 156 -1.31 -0.19 -11.54
N MET A 157 -2.04 -1.03 -10.83
CA MET A 157 -2.99 -0.58 -9.80
C MET A 157 -2.86 -1.45 -8.56
N GLU A 158 -2.86 -0.80 -7.42
CA GLU A 158 -3.05 -1.44 -6.13
C GLU A 158 -4.44 -1.10 -5.60
N PHE A 159 -5.07 -2.02 -4.90
CA PHE A 159 -6.40 -1.80 -4.33
C PHE A 159 -6.57 -2.46 -2.97
N THR A 160 -7.42 -1.88 -2.17
CA THR A 160 -7.86 -2.45 -0.89
C THR A 160 -9.38 -2.42 -0.84
N ILE A 161 -9.95 -3.49 -0.31
CA ILE A 161 -11.38 -3.59 0.00
C ILE A 161 -11.50 -3.65 1.50
N GLU A 162 -12.24 -2.73 2.11
CA GLU A 162 -12.57 -2.74 3.53
C GLU A 162 -14.09 -2.84 3.69
N ASP A 163 -14.53 -3.89 4.39
CA ASP A 163 -15.95 -4.14 4.67
C ASP A 163 -16.84 -4.03 3.41
N GLY A 164 -16.42 -4.67 2.30
CA GLY A 164 -17.14 -4.69 1.03
C GLY A 164 -17.10 -3.41 0.22
N LYS A 165 -16.22 -2.46 0.56
CA LYS A 165 -16.03 -1.21 -0.17
C LYS A 165 -14.65 -1.16 -0.81
N LEU A 166 -14.60 -0.96 -2.09
CA LEU A 166 -13.38 -0.76 -2.84
C LEU A 166 -12.86 0.68 -2.66
#